data_f062017b513a21d11c3b8d2a5f7675b2
#
_entry.id   f062017b513a21d11c3b8d2a5f7675b2
#
_cell.length_a   1.000
_cell.length_b   1.000
_cell.length_c   1.000
_cell.angle_alpha   90.00
_cell.angle_beta   90.00
_cell.angle_gamma   90.00
#
_symmetry.space_group_name_H-M   'P 1'
#
loop_
_entity.id
_entity.type
_entity.pdbx_description
1 polymer ?
#
loop_
_entity_poly.entity_id
_entity_poly.type
_entity_poly.pdbx_seq_one_letter_code
_entity_poly.pdbx_strand_id
1 'polypeptide(L)'
;LGLASKGSMLNNWTPWCNSDVILCFLLMEKDQERLDRAVAQSVQSMDLFLNYIQKDGACEEGPAYWGAAAGKVYDYLQILYDASDGAFSLFGNERIRKMGEFVSRSYIGNGYVVNFADAGARLNNPSELIWNYGHAVGSREMTDFALYCLADPASGKFRNPVITGNDAYRALETVRFNPLIREAADSLNRLAATG
;
A
#
# COMPACT_ATOMS: atom_id res chain seq x y z
N LEU A 1 -21.24 -7.27 -7.57
CA LEU A 1 -19.99 -6.89 -6.92
C LEU A 1 -18.86 -7.46 -7.77
N GLY A 2 -18.03 -6.59 -8.39
CA GLY A 2 -16.99 -6.95 -9.33
C GLY A 2 -15.77 -7.64 -8.71
N LEU A 3 -16.01 -8.67 -7.89
CA LEU A 3 -14.94 -9.52 -7.41
C LEU A 3 -14.37 -10.31 -8.60
N ALA A 4 -13.06 -10.34 -8.74
CA ALA A 4 -12.41 -11.09 -9.79
C ALA A 4 -12.79 -12.56 -9.70
N SER A 5 -13.07 -13.16 -10.85
CA SER A 5 -13.35 -14.58 -11.00
C SER A 5 -12.47 -15.13 -12.13
N LYS A 6 -12.40 -16.45 -12.24
CA LYS A 6 -11.63 -17.09 -13.31
C LYS A 6 -12.13 -16.59 -14.69
N GLY A 7 -11.25 -15.95 -15.44
CA GLY A 7 -11.56 -15.35 -16.75
C GLY A 7 -11.89 -13.85 -16.70
N SER A 8 -11.93 -13.20 -15.51
CA SER A 8 -12.02 -11.74 -15.41
C SER A 8 -10.70 -11.09 -15.82
N MET A 9 -10.78 -9.88 -16.37
CA MET A 9 -9.60 -9.04 -16.53
C MET A 9 -9.14 -8.56 -15.14
N LEU A 10 -7.91 -8.87 -14.80
CA LEU A 10 -7.30 -8.51 -13.53
C LEU A 10 -6.50 -7.22 -13.70
N ASN A 11 -6.74 -6.24 -12.86
CA ASN A 11 -6.02 -4.97 -12.81
C ASN A 11 -6.10 -4.37 -11.40
N ASN A 12 -5.67 -3.11 -11.22
CA ASN A 12 -5.69 -2.38 -9.96
C ASN A 12 -7.08 -2.27 -9.30
N TRP A 13 -8.18 -2.38 -10.05
CA TRP A 13 -9.53 -2.41 -9.49
C TRP A 13 -9.79 -3.65 -8.61
N THR A 14 -9.07 -4.74 -8.87
CA THR A 14 -9.23 -5.96 -8.04
C THR A 14 -8.85 -5.69 -6.59
N PRO A 15 -7.63 -5.26 -6.23
CA PRO A 15 -7.30 -4.95 -4.85
C PRO A 15 -8.10 -3.76 -4.31
N TRP A 16 -8.39 -2.75 -5.12
CA TRP A 16 -9.17 -1.59 -4.70
C TRP A 16 -10.57 -1.99 -4.23
N CYS A 17 -11.35 -2.62 -5.11
CA CYS A 17 -12.70 -3.03 -4.75
C CYS A 17 -12.73 -4.03 -3.59
N ASN A 18 -11.78 -4.97 -3.54
CA ASN A 18 -11.75 -5.96 -2.45
C ASN A 18 -11.45 -5.29 -1.10
N SER A 19 -10.50 -4.35 -1.01
CA SER A 19 -10.19 -3.66 0.25
C SER A 19 -11.38 -2.85 0.76
N ASP A 20 -12.05 -2.11 -0.12
CA ASP A 20 -13.17 -1.26 0.29
C ASP A 20 -14.41 -2.10 0.66
N VAL A 21 -14.71 -3.14 -0.12
CA VAL A 21 -15.85 -4.03 0.14
C VAL A 21 -15.68 -4.81 1.44
N ILE A 22 -14.49 -5.40 1.66
CA ILE A 22 -14.28 -6.18 2.89
C ILE A 22 -14.32 -5.30 4.14
N LEU A 23 -13.80 -4.08 4.06
CA LEU A 23 -13.91 -3.11 5.16
C LEU A 23 -15.37 -2.82 5.51
N CYS A 24 -16.21 -2.58 4.49
CA CYS A 24 -17.65 -2.37 4.72
C CYS A 24 -18.32 -3.58 5.37
N PHE A 25 -18.02 -4.81 4.90
CA PHE A 25 -18.57 -6.02 5.50
C PHE A 25 -18.15 -6.18 6.96
N LEU A 26 -16.86 -6.03 7.25
CA LEU A 26 -16.33 -6.17 8.62
C LEU A 26 -16.92 -5.15 9.59
N LEU A 27 -17.23 -3.93 9.12
CA LEU A 27 -17.78 -2.87 9.97
C LEU A 27 -19.30 -2.92 10.11
N MET A 28 -20.03 -3.41 9.11
CA MET A 28 -21.48 -3.21 9.01
C MET A 28 -22.30 -4.50 9.00
N GLU A 29 -21.73 -5.64 8.54
CA GLU A 29 -22.49 -6.88 8.43
C GLU A 29 -22.60 -7.55 9.80
N LYS A 30 -23.84 -7.92 10.16
CA LYS A 30 -24.16 -8.57 11.43
C LYS A 30 -24.49 -10.06 11.26
N ASP A 31 -24.78 -10.49 10.05
CA ASP A 31 -25.02 -11.88 9.73
C ASP A 31 -23.67 -12.58 9.49
N GLN A 32 -23.32 -13.51 10.40
CA GLN A 32 -22.02 -14.19 10.36
C GLN A 32 -21.83 -15.00 9.09
N GLU A 33 -22.88 -15.70 8.61
CA GLU A 33 -22.74 -16.48 7.38
C GLU A 33 -22.49 -15.63 6.14
N ARG A 34 -23.10 -14.43 6.11
CA ARG A 34 -22.86 -13.46 5.02
C ARG A 34 -21.46 -12.90 5.10
N LEU A 35 -21.00 -12.58 6.31
CA LEU A 35 -19.64 -12.10 6.53
C LEU A 35 -18.61 -13.14 6.10
N ASP A 36 -18.76 -14.40 6.54
CA ASP A 36 -17.86 -15.50 6.19
C ASP A 36 -17.79 -15.72 4.66
N ARG A 37 -18.93 -15.66 3.98
CA ARG A 37 -18.99 -15.75 2.52
C ARG A 37 -18.28 -14.56 1.84
N ALA A 38 -18.46 -13.35 2.35
CA ALA A 38 -17.81 -12.17 1.81
C ALA A 38 -16.29 -12.24 1.97
N VAL A 39 -15.80 -12.65 3.14
CA VAL A 39 -14.37 -12.88 3.40
C VAL A 39 -13.83 -13.94 2.45
N ALA A 40 -14.46 -15.10 2.37
CA ALA A 40 -14.01 -16.19 1.49
C ALA A 40 -13.94 -15.76 0.01
N GLN A 41 -14.96 -15.04 -0.48
CA GLN A 41 -14.98 -14.54 -1.87
C GLN A 41 -13.89 -13.48 -2.11
N SER A 42 -13.68 -12.57 -1.16
CA SER A 42 -12.64 -11.55 -1.29
C SER A 42 -11.24 -12.15 -1.30
N VAL A 43 -10.98 -13.16 -0.45
CA VAL A 43 -9.70 -13.88 -0.43
C VAL A 43 -9.46 -14.60 -1.77
N GLN A 44 -10.46 -15.29 -2.32
CA GLN A 44 -10.34 -15.94 -3.63
C GLN A 44 -10.06 -14.93 -4.76
N SER A 45 -10.73 -13.79 -4.72
CA SER A 45 -10.51 -12.70 -5.69
C SER A 45 -9.10 -12.12 -5.60
N MET A 46 -8.61 -11.89 -4.37
CA MET A 46 -7.26 -11.38 -4.15
C MET A 46 -6.19 -12.40 -4.52
N ASP A 47 -6.42 -13.70 -4.27
CA ASP A 47 -5.50 -14.77 -4.67
C ASP A 47 -5.30 -14.79 -6.20
N LEU A 48 -6.36 -14.60 -6.98
CA LEU A 48 -6.25 -14.46 -8.44
C LEU A 48 -5.36 -13.28 -8.84
N PHE A 49 -5.54 -12.12 -8.21
CA PHE A 49 -4.74 -10.93 -8.47
C PHE A 49 -3.27 -11.14 -8.08
N LEU A 50 -3.01 -11.67 -6.89
CA LEU A 50 -1.65 -11.93 -6.41
C LEU A 50 -0.90 -12.94 -7.29
N ASN A 51 -1.61 -13.92 -7.84
CA ASN A 51 -1.02 -14.89 -8.77
C ASN A 51 -0.82 -14.34 -10.19
N TYR A 52 -1.59 -13.32 -10.57
CA TYR A 52 -1.44 -12.60 -11.84
C TYR A 52 -0.20 -11.69 -11.85
N ILE A 53 0.09 -10.99 -10.75
CA ILE A 53 1.24 -10.07 -10.64
C ILE A 53 2.55 -10.81 -10.92
N GLN A 54 3.41 -10.18 -11.70
CA GLN A 54 4.71 -10.72 -12.07
C GLN A 54 5.61 -10.96 -10.83
N LYS A 55 6.57 -11.86 -10.97
CA LYS A 55 7.43 -12.29 -9.85
C LYS A 55 8.33 -11.17 -9.29
N ASP A 56 8.58 -10.14 -10.07
CA ASP A 56 9.32 -8.95 -9.65
C ASP A 56 8.47 -7.93 -8.88
N GLY A 57 7.15 -8.11 -8.86
CA GLY A 57 6.20 -7.24 -8.17
C GLY A 57 5.85 -5.97 -8.92
N ALA A 58 6.26 -5.82 -10.19
CA ALA A 58 6.01 -4.61 -10.97
C ALA A 58 4.50 -4.31 -11.13
N CYS A 59 4.16 -3.03 -11.05
CA CYS A 59 2.84 -2.53 -11.38
C CYS A 59 2.78 -2.25 -12.89
N GLU A 60 1.91 -2.96 -13.61
CA GLU A 60 1.81 -2.85 -15.09
C GLU A 60 1.41 -1.46 -15.55
N GLU A 61 0.64 -0.73 -14.75
CA GLU A 61 0.21 0.64 -15.05
C GLU A 61 1.27 1.70 -14.67
N GLY A 62 2.43 1.27 -14.20
CA GLY A 62 3.54 2.12 -13.80
C GLY A 62 3.48 2.62 -12.35
N PRO A 63 4.56 3.34 -11.92
CA PRO A 63 4.73 3.73 -10.51
C PRO A 63 3.63 4.62 -9.95
N ALA A 64 2.97 5.44 -10.78
CA ALA A 64 1.89 6.31 -10.33
C ALA A 64 0.68 5.52 -9.82
N TYR A 65 0.42 4.34 -10.38
CA TYR A 65 -0.66 3.45 -9.98
C TYR A 65 -0.28 2.47 -8.87
N TRP A 66 0.97 2.47 -8.43
CA TRP A 66 1.43 1.60 -7.33
C TRP A 66 0.53 1.71 -6.10
N GLY A 67 0.13 2.93 -5.72
CA GLY A 67 -0.74 3.16 -4.57
C GLY A 67 -2.15 2.59 -4.73
N ALA A 68 -2.65 2.50 -5.98
CA ALA A 68 -3.95 1.92 -6.33
C ALA A 68 -3.90 0.39 -6.54
N ALA A 69 -2.73 -0.17 -6.76
CA ALA A 69 -2.49 -1.60 -6.94
C ALA A 69 -1.85 -2.22 -5.69
N ALA A 70 -0.52 -2.17 -5.58
CA ALA A 70 0.21 -2.74 -4.44
C ALA A 70 -0.16 -2.09 -3.11
N GLY A 71 -0.39 -0.77 -3.07
CA GLY A 71 -0.86 -0.08 -1.89
C GLY A 71 -2.23 -0.55 -1.42
N LYS A 72 -3.15 -0.86 -2.34
CA LYS A 72 -4.45 -1.45 -2.00
C LYS A 72 -4.38 -2.92 -1.59
N VAL A 73 -3.39 -3.66 -2.08
CA VAL A 73 -3.07 -4.99 -1.52
C VAL A 73 -2.63 -4.87 -0.06
N TYR A 74 -1.77 -3.90 0.25
CA TYR A 74 -1.38 -3.63 1.62
C TYR A 74 -2.61 -3.29 2.49
N ASP A 75 -3.47 -2.36 2.06
CA ASP A 75 -4.68 -1.99 2.79
C ASP A 75 -5.54 -3.23 3.09
N TYR A 76 -5.79 -4.06 2.08
CA TYR A 76 -6.55 -5.30 2.21
C TYR A 76 -5.94 -6.26 3.24
N LEU A 77 -4.64 -6.49 3.16
CA LEU A 77 -3.93 -7.38 4.07
C LEU A 77 -3.90 -6.83 5.50
N GLN A 78 -3.76 -5.52 5.66
CA GLN A 78 -3.77 -4.86 6.97
C GLN A 78 -5.16 -4.94 7.61
N ILE A 79 -6.22 -4.71 6.82
CA ILE A 79 -7.62 -4.88 7.29
C ILE A 79 -7.85 -6.29 7.82
N LEU A 80 -7.44 -7.32 7.08
CA LEU A 80 -7.60 -8.70 7.53
C LEU A 80 -6.71 -9.06 8.71
N TYR A 81 -5.50 -8.52 8.76
CA TYR A 81 -4.59 -8.69 9.89
C TYR A 81 -5.20 -8.13 11.18
N ASP A 82 -5.70 -6.89 11.13
CA ASP A 82 -6.34 -6.24 12.27
C ASP A 82 -7.65 -6.95 12.68
N ALA A 83 -8.49 -7.32 11.71
CA ALA A 83 -9.74 -8.01 11.98
C ALA A 83 -9.58 -9.42 12.58
N SER A 84 -8.44 -10.06 12.33
CA SER A 84 -8.11 -11.40 12.84
C SER A 84 -7.20 -11.38 14.07
N ASP A 85 -6.94 -10.22 14.65
CA ASP A 85 -5.96 -10.02 15.74
C ASP A 85 -4.59 -10.63 15.41
N GLY A 86 -4.14 -10.43 14.16
CA GLY A 86 -2.86 -10.90 13.64
C GLY A 86 -2.81 -12.37 13.21
N ALA A 87 -3.91 -13.12 13.33
CA ALA A 87 -3.93 -14.54 12.96
C ALA A 87 -3.79 -14.76 11.45
N PHE A 88 -4.31 -13.84 10.64
CA PHE A 88 -4.14 -13.84 9.20
C PHE A 88 -3.05 -12.85 8.79
N SER A 89 -1.94 -13.36 8.24
CA SER A 89 -0.86 -12.50 7.74
C SER A 89 -0.19 -13.11 6.51
N LEU A 90 -0.04 -12.30 5.47
CA LEU A 90 0.78 -12.61 4.29
C LEU A 90 1.98 -11.67 4.16
N PHE A 91 2.26 -10.84 5.15
CA PHE A 91 3.36 -9.86 5.11
C PHE A 91 4.75 -10.49 5.02
N GLY A 92 4.90 -11.75 5.45
CA GLY A 92 6.13 -12.52 5.25
C GLY A 92 6.33 -13.07 3.82
N ASN A 93 5.37 -12.88 2.91
CA ASN A 93 5.47 -13.40 1.55
C ASN A 93 6.38 -12.52 0.69
N GLU A 94 7.36 -13.12 0.02
CA GLU A 94 8.34 -12.41 -0.82
C GLU A 94 7.70 -11.63 -1.97
N ARG A 95 6.63 -12.14 -2.57
CA ARG A 95 5.91 -11.44 -3.65
C ARG A 95 5.26 -10.15 -3.13
N ILE A 96 4.61 -10.22 -1.96
CA ILE A 96 4.02 -9.04 -1.31
C ILE A 96 5.10 -7.99 -1.04
N ARG A 97 6.25 -8.40 -0.51
CA ARG A 97 7.38 -7.50 -0.29
C ARG A 97 7.88 -6.86 -1.59
N LYS A 98 8.07 -7.64 -2.67
CA LYS A 98 8.51 -7.10 -3.96
C LYS A 98 7.50 -6.14 -4.59
N MET A 99 6.21 -6.40 -4.46
CA MET A 99 5.17 -5.45 -4.89
C MET A 99 5.29 -4.11 -4.15
N GLY A 100 5.59 -4.14 -2.86
CA GLY A 100 5.87 -2.93 -2.09
C GLY A 100 7.11 -2.20 -2.59
N GLU A 101 8.23 -2.91 -2.71
CA GLU A 101 9.55 -2.36 -3.09
C GLU A 101 9.61 -1.82 -4.53
N PHE A 102 8.64 -2.13 -5.38
CA PHE A 102 8.60 -1.60 -6.75
C PHE A 102 8.61 -0.07 -6.80
N VAL A 103 7.97 0.62 -5.85
CA VAL A 103 7.93 2.08 -5.83
C VAL A 103 9.31 2.71 -5.60
N SER A 104 10.10 2.17 -4.67
CA SER A 104 11.47 2.64 -4.42
C SER A 104 12.40 2.33 -5.59
N ARG A 105 12.28 1.15 -6.18
CA ARG A 105 13.09 0.70 -7.31
C ARG A 105 12.78 1.40 -8.62
N SER A 106 11.61 1.99 -8.75
CA SER A 106 11.24 2.82 -9.90
C SER A 106 11.76 4.25 -9.79
N TYR A 107 12.29 4.66 -8.63
CA TYR A 107 12.74 6.02 -8.37
C TYR A 107 14.12 6.29 -8.99
N ILE A 108 14.23 7.39 -9.76
CA ILE A 108 15.48 7.78 -10.44
C ILE A 108 16.23 8.83 -9.61
N GLY A 109 15.51 9.79 -9.03
CA GLY A 109 16.06 10.91 -8.27
C GLY A 109 15.28 12.21 -8.47
N ASN A 110 15.46 13.18 -7.59
CA ASN A 110 14.82 14.50 -7.66
C ASN A 110 13.30 14.45 -7.88
N GLY A 111 12.62 13.48 -7.28
CA GLY A 111 11.19 13.28 -7.41
C GLY A 111 10.74 12.62 -8.72
N TYR A 112 11.67 12.16 -9.57
CA TYR A 112 11.35 11.47 -10.82
C TYR A 112 11.36 9.95 -10.64
N VAL A 113 10.49 9.29 -11.40
CA VAL A 113 10.39 7.83 -11.52
C VAL A 113 10.53 7.40 -12.95
N VAL A 114 10.92 6.14 -13.17
CA VAL A 114 10.81 5.50 -14.50
C VAL A 114 9.34 5.46 -14.85
N ASN A 115 8.92 6.27 -15.83
CA ASN A 115 7.53 6.34 -16.22
C ASN A 115 7.24 5.50 -17.46
N PHE A 116 6.18 4.73 -17.40
CA PHE A 116 5.62 3.94 -18.49
C PHE A 116 4.12 3.75 -18.25
N ALA A 117 3.42 3.24 -19.27
CA ALA A 117 1.97 3.10 -19.27
C ALA A 117 1.30 4.43 -18.84
N ASP A 118 0.40 4.39 -17.86
CA ASP A 118 -0.36 5.55 -17.43
C ASP A 118 0.35 6.38 -16.33
N ALA A 119 1.60 6.07 -16.02
CA ALA A 119 2.34 6.79 -15.00
C ALA A 119 2.94 8.10 -15.51
N GLY A 120 2.75 9.18 -14.77
CA GLY A 120 3.52 10.41 -14.93
C GLY A 120 4.97 10.23 -14.47
N ALA A 121 5.85 11.15 -14.87
CA ALA A 121 7.28 11.10 -14.55
C ALA A 121 7.62 11.45 -13.09
N ARG A 122 6.65 11.94 -12.31
CA ARG A 122 6.85 12.36 -10.92
C ARG A 122 6.27 11.36 -9.95
N LEU A 123 7.02 11.07 -8.89
CA LEU A 123 6.52 10.29 -7.75
C LEU A 123 5.33 11.01 -7.11
N ASN A 124 4.22 10.33 -6.97
CA ASN A 124 2.98 10.85 -6.39
C ASN A 124 2.41 9.98 -5.27
N ASN A 125 3.14 8.94 -4.86
CA ASN A 125 2.70 8.04 -3.80
C ASN A 125 3.00 8.62 -2.42
N PRO A 126 2.07 8.51 -1.44
CA PRO A 126 2.27 9.02 -0.09
C PRO A 126 3.40 8.29 0.63
N SER A 127 4.29 9.03 1.29
CA SER A 127 5.39 8.43 2.08
C SER A 127 4.88 7.58 3.23
N GLU A 128 3.78 7.98 3.84
CA GLU A 128 3.15 7.23 4.94
C GLU A 128 2.73 5.83 4.49
N LEU A 129 2.12 5.73 3.32
CA LEU A 129 1.75 4.43 2.74
C LEU A 129 2.99 3.57 2.45
N ILE A 130 4.04 4.17 1.87
CA ILE A 130 5.31 3.48 1.58
C ILE A 130 5.95 3.00 2.89
N TRP A 131 5.96 3.84 3.92
CA TRP A 131 6.54 3.51 5.22
C TRP A 131 5.77 2.40 5.93
N ASN A 132 4.43 2.51 6.00
CA ASN A 132 3.57 1.52 6.64
C ASN A 132 3.70 0.16 5.97
N TYR A 133 3.66 0.13 4.64
CA TYR A 133 3.85 -1.10 3.89
C TYR A 133 5.24 -1.68 4.13
N GLY A 134 6.30 -0.86 4.04
CA GLY A 134 7.67 -1.28 4.31
C GLY A 134 7.85 -1.86 5.71
N HIS A 135 7.23 -1.23 6.71
CA HIS A 135 7.23 -1.72 8.08
C HIS A 135 6.54 -3.08 8.21
N ALA A 136 5.36 -3.23 7.61
CA ALA A 136 4.59 -4.48 7.66
C ALA A 136 5.33 -5.67 7.02
N VAL A 137 6.03 -5.45 5.90
CA VAL A 137 6.80 -6.52 5.21
C VAL A 137 8.26 -6.63 5.65
N GLY A 138 8.69 -5.83 6.63
CA GLY A 138 10.08 -5.80 7.09
C GLY A 138 11.08 -5.32 6.04
N SER A 139 10.66 -4.44 5.12
CA SER A 139 11.54 -3.87 4.08
C SER A 139 12.16 -2.57 4.54
N ARG A 140 13.44 -2.63 4.90
CA ARG A 140 14.22 -1.44 5.24
C ARG A 140 14.38 -0.52 4.02
N GLU A 141 14.50 -1.08 2.82
CA GLU A 141 14.53 -0.32 1.56
C GLU A 141 13.33 0.65 1.46
N MET A 142 12.11 0.17 1.76
CA MET A 142 10.91 1.00 1.70
C MET A 142 10.85 2.04 2.82
N THR A 143 11.16 1.66 4.06
CA THR A 143 11.12 2.58 5.18
C THR A 143 12.15 3.70 5.04
N ASP A 144 13.38 3.38 4.64
CA ASP A 144 14.42 4.37 4.38
C ASP A 144 14.04 5.28 3.19
N PHE A 145 13.44 4.71 2.13
CA PHE A 145 12.96 5.48 0.99
C PHE A 145 11.81 6.43 1.36
N ALA A 146 10.88 5.99 2.20
CA ALA A 146 9.81 6.85 2.70
C ALA A 146 10.36 8.05 3.49
N LEU A 147 11.35 7.81 4.36
CA LEU A 147 12.01 8.87 5.12
C LEU A 147 12.82 9.81 4.22
N TYR A 148 13.51 9.26 3.22
CA TYR A 148 14.19 10.07 2.20
C TYR A 148 13.22 11.00 1.47
N CYS A 149 12.07 10.48 1.05
CA CYS A 149 11.03 11.27 0.39
C CYS A 149 10.46 12.38 1.31
N LEU A 150 10.33 12.14 2.60
CA LEU A 150 9.90 13.16 3.57
C LEU A 150 10.93 14.26 3.75
N ALA A 151 12.22 13.94 3.69
CA ALA A 151 13.33 14.89 3.86
C ALA A 151 13.65 15.68 2.58
N ASP A 152 13.26 15.18 1.40
CA ASP A 152 13.60 15.80 0.12
C ASP A 152 12.65 16.94 -0.26
N PRO A 153 13.12 18.20 -0.21
CA PRO A 153 12.31 19.35 -0.62
C PRO A 153 11.95 19.35 -2.11
N ALA A 154 12.71 18.64 -2.95
CA ALA A 154 12.43 18.53 -4.39
C ALA A 154 11.25 17.58 -4.69
N SER A 155 10.94 16.66 -3.80
CA SER A 155 9.77 15.79 -3.92
C SER A 155 8.45 16.56 -3.80
N GLY A 156 8.50 17.75 -3.23
CA GLY A 156 7.45 18.81 -3.30
C GLY A 156 6.10 18.50 -2.68
N LYS A 157 5.83 17.27 -2.28
CA LYS A 157 4.47 16.81 -1.94
C LYS A 157 4.28 16.31 -0.50
N PHE A 158 5.33 16.29 0.31
CA PHE A 158 5.26 15.70 1.65
C PHE A 158 5.01 16.69 2.78
N ARG A 159 4.46 17.84 2.48
CA ARG A 159 4.23 18.88 3.51
C ARG A 159 3.01 18.67 4.39
N ASN A 160 2.10 17.81 3.98
CA ASN A 160 0.97 17.36 4.82
C ASN A 160 0.58 15.96 4.37
N PRO A 161 0.17 15.07 5.28
CA PRO A 161 -0.53 13.86 4.89
C PRO A 161 -1.75 14.33 4.09
N VAL A 162 -1.68 14.20 2.78
CA VAL A 162 -2.84 14.47 1.93
C VAL A 162 -3.78 13.30 2.18
N ILE A 163 -4.70 13.51 3.10
CA ILE A 163 -5.93 12.76 3.13
C ILE A 163 -6.54 12.99 1.76
N THR A 164 -6.21 12.13 0.81
CA THR A 164 -6.87 12.14 -0.49
C THR A 164 -8.31 11.76 -0.22
N GLY A 165 -9.21 12.72 -0.37
CA GLY A 165 -10.54 12.79 0.22
C GLY A 165 -11.53 11.66 -0.03
N ASN A 166 -11.11 10.54 -0.63
CA ASN A 166 -11.97 9.40 -0.95
C ASN A 166 -11.52 8.09 -0.29
N ASP A 167 -10.44 8.08 0.52
CA ASP A 167 -9.94 6.88 1.15
C ASP A 167 -9.95 7.04 2.67
N ALA A 168 -11.12 6.79 3.26
CA ALA A 168 -11.33 6.91 4.70
C ALA A 168 -10.40 5.97 5.50
N TYR A 169 -10.12 4.77 4.97
CA TYR A 169 -9.22 3.82 5.62
C TYR A 169 -7.79 4.38 5.72
N ARG A 170 -7.23 4.87 4.62
CA ARG A 170 -5.89 5.47 4.61
C ARG A 170 -5.80 6.72 5.46
N ALA A 171 -6.89 7.49 5.55
CA ALA A 171 -6.95 8.63 6.46
C ALA A 171 -6.80 8.21 7.93
N LEU A 172 -7.48 7.14 8.34
CA LEU A 172 -7.34 6.56 9.68
C LEU A 172 -5.94 5.98 9.91
N GLU A 173 -5.41 5.24 8.94
CA GLU A 173 -4.05 4.72 9.00
C GLU A 173 -3.00 5.84 9.11
N THR A 174 -3.18 6.95 8.41
CA THR A 174 -2.31 8.13 8.53
C THR A 174 -2.32 8.68 9.96
N VAL A 175 -3.47 8.76 10.61
CA VAL A 175 -3.56 9.20 12.01
C VAL A 175 -2.83 8.23 12.93
N ARG A 176 -2.98 6.93 12.70
CA ARG A 176 -2.36 5.87 13.51
C ARG A 176 -0.83 5.85 13.41
N PHE A 177 -0.28 5.98 12.21
CA PHE A 177 1.16 5.79 11.95
C PHE A 177 1.97 7.08 11.80
N ASN A 178 1.33 8.20 11.54
CA ASN A 178 2.00 9.49 11.36
C ASN A 178 2.94 9.87 12.54
N PRO A 179 2.60 9.64 13.81
CA PRO A 179 3.53 9.90 14.91
C PRO A 179 4.82 9.10 14.81
N LEU A 180 4.76 7.82 14.42
CA LEU A 180 5.92 6.94 14.33
C LEU A 180 6.88 7.34 13.21
N ILE A 181 6.34 7.65 12.03
CA ILE A 181 7.18 8.11 10.90
C ILE A 181 7.80 9.49 11.17
N ARG A 182 7.10 10.38 11.85
CA ARG A 182 7.65 11.67 12.27
C ARG A 182 8.77 11.51 13.29
N GLU A 183 8.59 10.67 14.30
CA GLU A 183 9.64 10.38 15.29
C GLU A 183 10.89 9.79 14.64
N ALA A 184 10.73 8.88 13.66
CA ALA A 184 11.84 8.33 12.90
C ALA A 184 12.56 9.41 12.07
N ALA A 185 11.82 10.29 11.39
CA ALA A 185 12.37 11.40 10.62
C ALA A 185 13.11 12.41 11.51
N ASP A 186 12.55 12.75 12.66
CA ASP A 186 13.18 13.67 13.63
C ASP A 186 14.45 13.06 14.23
N SER A 187 14.47 11.75 14.42
CA SER A 187 15.66 11.03 14.90
C SER A 187 16.81 11.09 13.89
N LEU A 188 16.51 10.91 12.59
CA LEU A 188 17.49 11.06 11.52
C LEU A 188 18.04 12.49 11.43
N ASN A 189 17.17 13.50 11.55
CA ASN A 189 17.58 14.91 11.54
C ASN A 189 18.50 15.25 12.72
N ARG A 190 18.23 14.69 13.92
CA ARG A 190 19.11 14.86 15.08
C ARG A 190 20.47 14.22 14.86
N LEU A 191 20.55 13.03 14.30
CA LEU A 191 21.81 12.33 13.99
C LEU A 191 22.63 13.11 12.94
N ALA A 192 21.99 13.63 11.90
CA ALA A 192 22.65 14.46 10.88
C ALA A 192 23.20 15.78 11.42
N ALA A 193 22.60 16.34 12.49
CA ALA A 193 23.04 17.59 13.11
C ALA A 193 24.23 17.40 14.07
N THR A 194 24.54 16.17 14.49
CA THR A 194 25.62 15.84 15.44
C THR A 194 26.87 15.26 14.79
N GLY A 195 26.86 15.01 13.48
CA GLY A 195 28.00 14.49 12.69
C GLY A 195 28.58 15.56 11.80
#